data_8a2ab5dacb07e48e2fd97d8e2b6d273d
#
_entry.id   8a2ab5dacb07e48e2fd97d8e2b6d273d
#
_cell.length_a   1.000
_cell.length_b   1.000
_cell.length_c   1.000
_cell.angle_alpha   90.00
_cell.angle_beta   90.00
_cell.angle_gamma   90.00
#
_symmetry.space_group_name_H-M   'P 1'
#
loop_
_entity.id
_entity.type
_entity.pdbx_description
1 polymer ?
#
loop_
_entity_poly.entity_id
_entity_poly.type
_entity_poly.pdbx_seq_one_letter_code
_entity_poly.pdbx_strand_id
1 'polypeptide(L)'
;MEYDAAERVLLGLDRSDGRPARASAAFLWAELGEPGSELPFVHVAGSNGKGSTAKLTESILREAGFSVGLFTSPHLERLTERIRVDGDPIAPDAVAAFVERIQPWLAERAAAGTEPAFFDAITAMGLWYFARKEIDVAVLEVGVGGAEDATGIVDPVASAVTSVSLDHTAVLGDTIADIAIAQAAVAPPGDRPLVTGATGAGREAIRTAAADIVTVGSPAADADTSDEQPDIIARYDGPTEAMDGLISVSIPEGVIEHAAFVDGMTFDSRLALLGAHQARNAAIATTLAGQVVATVTGSADADESERTATTRAIDFDADVIARGLRTARWPGRFETVDREPLTVLDGAHNRAAIDALTETLSAVPFDDLHLVFGAMDDKPHAAMIESAPATDSVVTCRPRLARAADPAMLARCCENSGIEQVTVGERVDDAFATACDRAGPTDCVLVTGSLFVVGEVRSLLNAQSVSTDGERHGRPDNKRPQPTSR
;
A
#
# COMPACT_ATOMS: atom_id res chain seq x y z
N MET A 1 -16.99 -16.02 -18.90
CA MET A 1 -15.71 -15.92 -19.69
C MET A 1 -14.56 -16.46 -18.85
N GLU A 2 -13.40 -16.79 -19.44
CA GLU A 2 -12.21 -17.17 -18.69
C GLU A 2 -11.53 -15.94 -18.09
N TYR A 3 -10.84 -16.10 -16.94
CA TYR A 3 -10.16 -14.99 -16.23
C TYR A 3 -9.21 -14.19 -17.14
N ASP A 4 -8.33 -14.86 -17.88
CA ASP A 4 -7.36 -14.20 -18.76
C ASP A 4 -8.03 -13.32 -19.85
N ALA A 5 -9.23 -13.69 -20.27
CA ALA A 5 -10.00 -12.89 -21.20
C ALA A 5 -10.60 -11.65 -20.53
N ALA A 6 -11.09 -11.81 -19.28
CA ALA A 6 -11.62 -10.71 -18.49
C ALA A 6 -10.52 -9.70 -18.11
N GLU A 7 -9.36 -10.19 -17.69
CA GLU A 7 -8.21 -9.36 -17.36
C GLU A 7 -7.75 -8.53 -18.57
N ARG A 8 -7.66 -9.15 -19.76
CA ARG A 8 -7.33 -8.42 -21.00
C ARG A 8 -8.35 -7.34 -21.34
N VAL A 9 -9.65 -7.57 -21.10
CA VAL A 9 -10.68 -6.54 -21.30
C VAL A 9 -10.44 -5.38 -20.38
N LEU A 10 -10.22 -5.63 -19.09
CA LEU A 10 -9.96 -4.57 -18.10
C LEU A 10 -8.68 -3.78 -18.41
N LEU A 11 -7.57 -4.48 -18.66
CA LEU A 11 -6.27 -3.84 -18.97
C LEU A 11 -6.29 -3.05 -20.29
N GLY A 12 -7.22 -3.35 -21.19
CA GLY A 12 -7.41 -2.63 -22.45
C GLY A 12 -8.27 -1.37 -22.33
N LEU A 13 -8.85 -1.09 -21.15
CA LEU A 13 -9.68 0.10 -20.95
C LEU A 13 -8.80 1.34 -20.82
N ASP A 14 -9.03 2.30 -21.73
CA ASP A 14 -8.38 3.61 -21.72
C ASP A 14 -9.44 4.69 -21.90
N ARG A 15 -9.41 5.70 -21.01
CA ARG A 15 -10.38 6.79 -21.02
C ARG A 15 -10.13 7.69 -22.22
N SER A 16 -11.12 7.79 -23.10
CA SER A 16 -11.00 8.55 -24.35
C SER A 16 -11.64 9.94 -24.32
N ASP A 17 -12.49 10.24 -23.32
CA ASP A 17 -13.36 11.42 -23.32
C ASP A 17 -12.90 12.58 -22.40
N GLY A 18 -11.78 12.42 -21.70
CA GLY A 18 -11.22 13.44 -20.81
C GLY A 18 -12.04 13.72 -19.54
N ARG A 19 -13.03 12.87 -19.20
CA ARG A 19 -13.80 13.03 -17.95
C ARG A 19 -12.90 12.81 -16.73
N PRO A 20 -13.20 13.49 -15.58
CA PRO A 20 -12.60 13.14 -14.32
C PRO A 20 -12.84 11.66 -13.93
N ALA A 21 -11.88 11.03 -13.27
CA ALA A 21 -11.96 9.62 -12.86
C ALA A 21 -13.19 9.34 -12.00
N ARG A 22 -13.47 10.22 -11.03
CA ARG A 22 -14.65 10.15 -10.17
C ARG A 22 -15.96 10.09 -10.98
N ALA A 23 -16.14 10.97 -11.96
CA ALA A 23 -17.37 11.02 -12.75
C ALA A 23 -17.56 9.75 -13.59
N SER A 24 -16.50 9.20 -14.14
CA SER A 24 -16.53 7.98 -14.92
C SER A 24 -16.84 6.74 -14.04
N ALA A 25 -16.18 6.62 -12.89
CA ALA A 25 -16.44 5.56 -11.92
C ALA A 25 -17.87 5.62 -11.37
N ALA A 26 -18.36 6.83 -11.01
CA ALA A 26 -19.71 7.05 -10.51
C ALA A 26 -20.78 6.60 -11.54
N PHE A 27 -20.52 6.87 -12.82
CA PHE A 27 -21.44 6.47 -13.87
C PHE A 27 -21.55 4.94 -14.00
N LEU A 28 -20.43 4.22 -13.93
CA LEU A 28 -20.43 2.75 -13.95
C LEU A 28 -21.04 2.19 -12.67
N TRP A 29 -20.73 2.79 -11.51
CA TRP A 29 -21.29 2.35 -10.22
C TRP A 29 -22.82 2.49 -10.19
N ALA A 30 -23.35 3.64 -10.68
CA ALA A 30 -24.78 3.85 -10.83
C ALA A 30 -25.46 2.82 -11.77
N GLU A 31 -24.79 2.47 -12.89
CA GLU A 31 -25.27 1.40 -13.82
C GLU A 31 -25.37 0.04 -13.10
N LEU A 32 -24.50 -0.22 -12.13
CA LEU A 32 -24.54 -1.44 -11.31
C LEU A 32 -25.60 -1.41 -10.20
N GLY A 33 -26.27 -0.26 -9.96
CA GLY A 33 -27.24 -0.03 -8.90
C GLY A 33 -26.58 0.35 -7.56
N GLU A 34 -25.44 1.03 -7.61
CA GLU A 34 -24.69 1.55 -6.46
C GLU A 34 -24.43 0.52 -5.36
N PRO A 35 -23.91 -0.68 -5.71
CA PRO A 35 -23.72 -1.75 -4.75
C PRO A 35 -22.74 -1.31 -3.63
N GLY A 36 -23.14 -1.57 -2.36
CA GLY A 36 -22.32 -1.25 -1.20
C GLY A 36 -22.34 0.22 -0.78
N SER A 37 -23.27 1.05 -1.26
CA SER A 37 -23.40 2.47 -0.89
C SER A 37 -23.58 2.69 0.63
N GLU A 38 -24.13 1.73 1.35
CA GLU A 38 -24.35 1.80 2.80
C GLU A 38 -23.13 1.35 3.64
N LEU A 39 -22.05 0.89 2.99
CA LEU A 39 -20.87 0.43 3.73
C LEU A 39 -20.14 1.62 4.37
N PRO A 40 -19.62 1.45 5.60
CA PRO A 40 -18.63 2.36 6.14
C PRO A 40 -17.34 2.29 5.32
N PHE A 41 -16.85 3.43 4.83
CA PHE A 41 -15.63 3.51 4.06
C PHE A 41 -14.51 4.19 4.84
N VAL A 42 -13.29 3.66 4.71
CA VAL A 42 -12.05 4.33 5.11
C VAL A 42 -11.31 4.74 3.84
N HIS A 43 -10.89 5.99 3.75
CA HIS A 43 -10.20 6.52 2.57
C HIS A 43 -8.78 6.92 2.91
N VAL A 44 -7.79 6.36 2.20
CA VAL A 44 -6.37 6.58 2.48
C VAL A 44 -5.68 7.22 1.27
N ALA A 45 -5.38 8.52 1.38
CA ALA A 45 -4.62 9.32 0.42
C ALA A 45 -3.18 9.58 0.90
N GLY A 46 -2.39 10.23 0.06
CA GLY A 46 -1.02 10.64 0.35
C GLY A 46 -0.05 10.33 -0.78
N SER A 47 1.17 10.85 -0.71
CA SER A 47 2.21 10.55 -1.71
C SER A 47 2.80 9.16 -1.47
N ASN A 48 3.24 8.84 -0.25
CA ASN A 48 3.81 7.55 0.13
C ASN A 48 3.09 6.97 1.35
N GLY A 49 3.10 5.62 1.51
CA GLY A 49 2.54 4.95 2.68
C GLY A 49 1.06 4.58 2.60
N LYS A 50 0.32 4.99 1.55
CA LYS A 50 -1.10 4.69 1.37
C LYS A 50 -1.44 3.21 1.54
N GLY A 51 -0.87 2.34 0.70
CA GLY A 51 -1.11 0.90 0.72
C GLY A 51 -0.70 0.23 2.04
N SER A 52 0.42 0.67 2.65
CA SER A 52 0.83 0.20 3.98
C SER A 52 -0.19 0.56 5.04
N THR A 53 -0.62 1.84 5.09
CA THR A 53 -1.64 2.31 6.04
C THR A 53 -2.97 1.60 5.84
N ALA A 54 -3.43 1.46 4.59
CA ALA A 54 -4.66 0.74 4.27
C ALA A 54 -4.60 -0.72 4.72
N LYS A 55 -3.47 -1.40 4.47
CA LYS A 55 -3.25 -2.79 4.91
C LYS A 55 -3.19 -2.93 6.44
N LEU A 56 -2.54 -2.01 7.13
CA LEU A 56 -2.48 -2.00 8.59
C LEU A 56 -3.87 -1.76 9.20
N THR A 57 -4.65 -0.83 8.64
CA THR A 57 -6.04 -0.57 9.05
C THR A 57 -6.91 -1.81 8.86
N GLU A 58 -6.85 -2.45 7.68
CA GLU A 58 -7.57 -3.70 7.40
C GLU A 58 -7.20 -4.79 8.42
N SER A 59 -5.91 -4.95 8.71
CA SER A 59 -5.43 -5.97 9.63
C SER A 59 -5.91 -5.74 11.07
N ILE A 60 -5.90 -4.50 11.55
CA ILE A 60 -6.42 -4.13 12.89
C ILE A 60 -7.93 -4.40 12.97
N LEU A 61 -8.70 -3.96 11.98
CA LEU A 61 -10.15 -4.15 11.95
C LEU A 61 -10.54 -5.64 11.90
N ARG A 62 -9.80 -6.46 11.17
CA ARG A 62 -10.01 -7.93 11.16
C ARG A 62 -9.75 -8.56 12.52
N GLU A 63 -8.68 -8.16 13.22
CA GLU A 63 -8.41 -8.63 14.59
C GLU A 63 -9.50 -8.18 15.57
N ALA A 64 -10.13 -7.02 15.33
CA ALA A 64 -11.30 -6.56 16.07
C ALA A 64 -12.59 -7.34 15.70
N GLY A 65 -12.52 -8.24 14.71
CA GLY A 65 -13.58 -9.16 14.33
C GLY A 65 -14.52 -8.65 13.24
N PHE A 66 -14.14 -7.62 12.47
CA PHE A 66 -14.88 -7.17 11.28
C PHE A 66 -14.53 -8.04 10.07
N SER A 67 -15.47 -8.20 9.15
CA SER A 67 -15.20 -8.60 7.78
C SER A 67 -14.81 -7.36 6.96
N VAL A 68 -13.62 -7.35 6.39
CA VAL A 68 -13.01 -6.13 5.82
C VAL A 68 -12.70 -6.30 4.34
N GLY A 69 -13.22 -5.38 3.52
CA GLY A 69 -12.78 -5.18 2.15
C GLY A 69 -11.56 -4.27 2.09
N LEU A 70 -10.56 -4.63 1.28
CA LEU A 70 -9.39 -3.81 1.03
C LEU A 70 -9.22 -3.59 -0.48
N PHE A 71 -9.17 -2.32 -0.89
CA PHE A 71 -8.88 -1.91 -2.27
C PHE A 71 -7.54 -1.17 -2.31
N THR A 72 -6.60 -1.64 -3.14
CA THR A 72 -5.23 -1.08 -3.23
C THR A 72 -4.72 -0.99 -4.67
N SER A 73 -3.72 -0.11 -4.91
CA SER A 73 -3.11 0.08 -6.22
C SER A 73 -1.66 0.58 -6.14
N PRO A 74 -0.80 0.17 -7.12
CA PRO A 74 -1.03 -0.89 -8.09
C PRO A 74 -0.92 -2.29 -7.48
N HIS A 75 -1.19 -3.36 -8.23
CA HIS A 75 -0.83 -4.72 -7.82
C HIS A 75 0.68 -4.94 -7.98
N LEU A 76 1.19 -5.94 -7.29
CA LEU A 76 2.59 -6.34 -7.37
C LEU A 76 2.79 -7.40 -8.46
N GLU A 77 2.04 -8.49 -8.44
CA GLU A 77 2.14 -9.61 -9.38
C GLU A 77 0.86 -9.84 -10.18
N ARG A 78 -0.34 -9.71 -9.55
CA ARG A 78 -1.63 -10.10 -10.15
C ARG A 78 -2.71 -9.04 -9.91
N LEU A 79 -3.55 -8.83 -10.91
CA LEU A 79 -4.71 -7.93 -10.82
C LEU A 79 -5.58 -8.21 -9.58
N THR A 80 -5.77 -9.48 -9.24
CA THR A 80 -6.63 -9.91 -8.11
C THR A 80 -6.17 -9.39 -6.75
N GLU A 81 -4.89 -8.99 -6.60
CA GLU A 81 -4.37 -8.41 -5.37
C GLU A 81 -5.00 -7.06 -4.99
N ARG A 82 -5.54 -6.34 -6.00
CA ARG A 82 -6.10 -5.00 -5.82
C ARG A 82 -7.39 -4.97 -5.00
N ILE A 83 -8.10 -6.11 -4.95
CA ILE A 83 -9.37 -6.24 -4.25
C ILE A 83 -9.27 -7.49 -3.36
N ARG A 84 -9.36 -7.29 -2.05
CA ARG A 84 -9.28 -8.36 -1.07
C ARG A 84 -10.47 -8.30 -0.12
N VAL A 85 -10.90 -9.45 0.37
CA VAL A 85 -11.84 -9.57 1.48
C VAL A 85 -11.21 -10.48 2.53
N ASP A 86 -11.11 -9.99 3.75
CA ASP A 86 -10.49 -10.70 4.88
C ASP A 86 -9.06 -11.21 4.60
N GLY A 87 -8.31 -10.44 3.78
CA GLY A 87 -6.95 -10.75 3.36
C GLY A 87 -6.85 -11.57 2.07
N ASP A 88 -7.92 -12.25 1.65
CA ASP A 88 -7.93 -13.08 0.45
C ASP A 88 -8.21 -12.25 -0.80
N PRO A 89 -7.42 -12.40 -1.89
CA PRO A 89 -7.68 -11.72 -3.16
C PRO A 89 -9.04 -12.11 -3.76
N ILE A 90 -9.62 -11.19 -4.54
CA ILE A 90 -10.81 -11.49 -5.34
C ILE A 90 -10.61 -12.75 -6.19
N ALA A 91 -11.59 -13.65 -6.16
CA ALA A 91 -11.52 -14.88 -6.93
C ALA A 91 -11.49 -14.58 -8.46
N PRO A 92 -10.67 -15.28 -9.25
CA PRO A 92 -10.64 -15.13 -10.70
C PRO A 92 -12.02 -15.22 -11.38
N ASP A 93 -12.86 -16.14 -10.91
CA ASP A 93 -14.25 -16.29 -11.39
C ASP A 93 -15.12 -15.06 -11.11
N ALA A 94 -14.86 -14.35 -10.00
CA ALA A 94 -15.60 -13.12 -9.69
C ALA A 94 -15.18 -11.97 -10.61
N VAL A 95 -13.90 -11.87 -10.97
CA VAL A 95 -13.42 -10.93 -12.00
C VAL A 95 -14.09 -11.20 -13.35
N ALA A 96 -14.12 -12.47 -13.77
CA ALA A 96 -14.79 -12.89 -15.01
C ALA A 96 -16.29 -12.54 -14.99
N ALA A 97 -16.98 -12.83 -13.88
CA ALA A 97 -18.42 -12.55 -13.72
C ALA A 97 -18.70 -11.03 -13.73
N PHE A 98 -17.84 -10.20 -13.15
CA PHE A 98 -17.96 -8.75 -13.22
C PHE A 98 -17.85 -8.25 -14.65
N VAL A 99 -16.82 -8.67 -15.38
CA VAL A 99 -16.60 -8.25 -16.78
C VAL A 99 -17.75 -8.70 -17.68
N GLU A 100 -18.24 -9.95 -17.54
CA GLU A 100 -19.44 -10.41 -18.25
C GLU A 100 -20.65 -9.53 -18.00
N ARG A 101 -20.86 -9.09 -16.75
CA ARG A 101 -21.97 -8.22 -16.37
C ARG A 101 -21.91 -6.85 -17.03
N ILE A 102 -20.71 -6.23 -17.10
CA ILE A 102 -20.55 -4.88 -17.65
C ILE A 102 -20.29 -4.86 -19.15
N GLN A 103 -20.02 -6.00 -19.79
CA GLN A 103 -19.67 -6.09 -21.21
C GLN A 103 -20.66 -5.41 -22.15
N PRO A 104 -22.00 -5.57 -22.00
CA PRO A 104 -22.97 -4.87 -22.86
C PRO A 104 -22.86 -3.34 -22.72
N TRP A 105 -22.72 -2.85 -21.48
CA TRP A 105 -22.55 -1.45 -21.19
C TRP A 105 -21.23 -0.91 -21.74
N LEU A 106 -20.11 -1.64 -21.61
CA LEU A 106 -18.83 -1.28 -22.21
C LEU A 106 -18.94 -1.13 -23.72
N ALA A 107 -19.65 -2.03 -24.41
CA ALA A 107 -19.84 -1.95 -25.85
C ALA A 107 -20.62 -0.70 -26.27
N GLU A 108 -21.62 -0.28 -25.51
CA GLU A 108 -22.34 0.97 -25.72
C GLU A 108 -21.45 2.20 -25.52
N ARG A 109 -20.62 2.17 -24.46
CA ARG A 109 -19.66 3.26 -24.18
C ARG A 109 -18.59 3.38 -25.25
N ALA A 110 -18.04 2.25 -25.72
CA ALA A 110 -17.09 2.23 -26.81
C ALA A 110 -17.67 2.83 -28.08
N ALA A 111 -18.89 2.48 -28.44
CA ALA A 111 -19.59 3.04 -29.59
C ALA A 111 -19.83 4.56 -29.47
N ALA A 112 -19.94 5.08 -28.25
CA ALA A 112 -20.13 6.50 -27.96
C ALA A 112 -18.81 7.26 -27.73
N GLY A 113 -17.65 6.59 -27.68
CA GLY A 113 -16.35 7.18 -27.33
C GLY A 113 -16.29 7.66 -25.88
N THR A 114 -16.98 6.98 -24.97
CA THR A 114 -17.08 7.36 -23.53
C THR A 114 -16.74 6.21 -22.60
N GLU A 115 -15.77 5.39 -22.98
CA GLU A 115 -15.29 4.25 -22.18
C GLU A 115 -14.66 4.71 -20.86
N PRO A 116 -14.84 3.94 -19.76
CA PRO A 116 -14.13 4.18 -18.51
C PRO A 116 -12.64 3.85 -18.68
N ALA A 117 -11.79 4.42 -17.83
CA ALA A 117 -10.43 3.93 -17.70
C ALA A 117 -10.38 2.62 -16.88
N PHE A 118 -9.28 1.92 -16.99
CA PHE A 118 -9.00 0.73 -16.19
C PHE A 118 -9.28 0.94 -14.71
N PHE A 119 -8.77 2.04 -14.13
CA PHE A 119 -8.90 2.31 -12.70
C PHE A 119 -10.35 2.58 -12.29
N ASP A 120 -11.15 3.23 -13.13
CA ASP A 120 -12.58 3.47 -12.91
C ASP A 120 -13.35 2.13 -12.83
N ALA A 121 -13.03 1.22 -13.77
CA ALA A 121 -13.68 -0.09 -13.82
C ALA A 121 -13.32 -0.99 -12.63
N ILE A 122 -12.05 -1.03 -12.21
CA ILE A 122 -11.66 -1.85 -11.06
C ILE A 122 -12.15 -1.28 -9.73
N THR A 123 -12.32 0.06 -9.61
CA THR A 123 -12.95 0.67 -8.44
C THR A 123 -14.40 0.21 -8.32
N ALA A 124 -15.18 0.30 -9.41
CA ALA A 124 -16.55 -0.21 -9.42
C ALA A 124 -16.62 -1.73 -9.16
N MET A 125 -15.65 -2.51 -9.67
CA MET A 125 -15.53 -3.95 -9.40
C MET A 125 -15.29 -4.22 -7.91
N GLY A 126 -14.44 -3.44 -7.25
CA GLY A 126 -14.18 -3.55 -5.81
C GLY A 126 -15.45 -3.36 -5.00
N LEU A 127 -16.18 -2.25 -5.22
CA LEU A 127 -17.45 -1.96 -4.54
C LEU A 127 -18.51 -3.04 -4.79
N TRP A 128 -18.64 -3.49 -6.04
CA TRP A 128 -19.53 -4.59 -6.41
C TRP A 128 -19.17 -5.89 -5.69
N TYR A 129 -17.89 -6.21 -5.57
CA TYR A 129 -17.43 -7.43 -4.90
C TYR A 129 -17.64 -7.35 -3.39
N PHE A 130 -17.36 -6.21 -2.75
CA PHE A 130 -17.57 -5.96 -1.34
C PHE A 130 -19.04 -6.12 -0.95
N ALA A 131 -19.95 -5.52 -1.71
CA ALA A 131 -21.39 -5.69 -1.50
C ALA A 131 -21.83 -7.15 -1.59
N ARG A 132 -21.28 -7.94 -2.54
CA ARG A 132 -21.60 -9.37 -2.69
C ARG A 132 -21.04 -10.24 -1.57
N LYS A 133 -19.98 -9.78 -0.90
CA LYS A 133 -19.35 -10.48 0.22
C LYS A 133 -19.93 -10.08 1.56
N GLU A 134 -20.87 -9.10 1.57
CA GLU A 134 -21.54 -8.63 2.78
C GLU A 134 -20.56 -8.27 3.89
N ILE A 135 -19.48 -7.53 3.52
CA ILE A 135 -18.45 -7.09 4.45
C ILE A 135 -18.99 -6.01 5.40
N ASP A 136 -18.33 -5.82 6.55
CA ASP A 136 -18.73 -4.82 7.55
C ASP A 136 -18.16 -3.43 7.25
N VAL A 137 -16.97 -3.34 6.61
CA VAL A 137 -16.24 -2.09 6.32
C VAL A 137 -15.31 -2.25 5.13
N ALA A 138 -15.13 -1.19 4.33
CA ALA A 138 -14.19 -1.16 3.22
C ALA A 138 -13.09 -0.12 3.44
N VAL A 139 -11.82 -0.52 3.24
CA VAL A 139 -10.64 0.36 3.26
C VAL A 139 -10.17 0.57 1.82
N LEU A 140 -10.20 1.82 1.36
CA LEU A 140 -9.87 2.21 -0.01
C LEU A 140 -8.59 3.05 -0.06
N GLU A 141 -7.60 2.56 -0.78
CA GLU A 141 -6.43 3.34 -1.18
C GLU A 141 -6.77 4.21 -2.38
N VAL A 142 -6.53 5.51 -2.28
CA VAL A 142 -6.67 6.47 -3.39
C VAL A 142 -5.62 6.21 -4.45
N GLY A 143 -6.01 6.25 -5.73
CA GLY A 143 -5.07 6.14 -6.83
C GLY A 143 -4.16 7.37 -6.95
N VAL A 144 -4.75 8.53 -7.22
CA VAL A 144 -4.03 9.82 -7.34
C VAL A 144 -4.90 10.96 -6.85
N GLY A 145 -4.37 11.80 -5.96
CA GLY A 145 -5.08 12.98 -5.45
C GLY A 145 -6.08 12.64 -4.34
N GLY A 146 -7.32 13.01 -4.50
CA GLY A 146 -8.39 12.86 -3.51
C GLY A 146 -9.78 12.81 -4.16
N ALA A 147 -10.56 13.90 -4.04
CA ALA A 147 -11.97 13.94 -4.45
C ALA A 147 -12.24 13.62 -5.93
N GLU A 148 -11.31 13.87 -6.83
CA GLU A 148 -11.43 13.58 -8.27
C GLU A 148 -10.96 12.18 -8.66
N ASP A 149 -10.39 11.45 -7.71
CA ASP A 149 -10.03 10.03 -7.90
C ASP A 149 -11.28 9.15 -8.09
N ALA A 150 -11.13 8.02 -8.78
CA ALA A 150 -12.24 7.08 -8.97
C ALA A 150 -12.83 6.60 -7.64
N THR A 151 -12.01 6.47 -6.59
CA THR A 151 -12.44 6.07 -5.24
C THR A 151 -13.24 7.17 -4.51
N GLY A 152 -13.18 8.42 -4.97
CA GLY A 152 -13.93 9.57 -4.40
C GLY A 152 -15.45 9.52 -4.61
N ILE A 153 -15.99 8.42 -5.12
CA ILE A 153 -17.44 8.21 -5.29
C ILE A 153 -18.16 7.83 -4.00
N VAL A 154 -17.42 7.52 -2.94
CA VAL A 154 -17.96 7.13 -1.63
C VAL A 154 -17.72 8.22 -0.59
N ASP A 155 -18.56 8.26 0.45
CA ASP A 155 -18.41 9.16 1.60
C ASP A 155 -17.72 8.38 2.75
N PRO A 156 -16.48 8.75 3.14
CA PRO A 156 -15.76 8.01 4.16
C PRO A 156 -16.23 8.37 5.58
N VAL A 157 -16.23 7.38 6.49
CA VAL A 157 -16.40 7.58 7.93
C VAL A 157 -15.10 7.92 8.64
N ALA A 158 -13.97 7.59 8.02
CA ALA A 158 -12.63 7.91 8.47
C ALA A 158 -11.71 8.11 7.24
N SER A 159 -10.79 9.05 7.30
CA SER A 159 -9.83 9.24 6.21
C SER A 159 -8.49 9.76 6.67
N ALA A 160 -7.46 9.51 5.85
CA ALA A 160 -6.11 9.99 6.13
C ALA A 160 -5.37 10.49 4.89
N VAL A 161 -4.44 11.44 5.13
CA VAL A 161 -3.33 11.78 4.22
C VAL A 161 -2.03 11.35 4.89
N THR A 162 -1.43 10.28 4.40
CA THR A 162 -0.28 9.61 5.04
C THR A 162 0.98 10.46 5.05
N SER A 163 1.32 11.03 3.89
CA SER A 163 2.47 11.93 3.71
C SER A 163 2.27 12.77 2.46
N VAL A 164 2.98 13.90 2.37
CA VAL A 164 2.98 14.77 1.17
C VAL A 164 4.42 14.96 0.69
N SER A 165 4.66 14.66 -0.57
CA SER A 165 5.93 14.90 -1.26
C SER A 165 5.67 15.21 -2.73
N LEU A 166 6.69 15.71 -3.45
CA LEU A 166 6.58 15.96 -4.88
C LEU A 166 6.45 14.64 -5.64
N ASP A 167 5.25 14.31 -6.03
CA ASP A 167 4.90 13.19 -6.90
C ASP A 167 3.63 13.55 -7.69
N HIS A 168 3.42 12.94 -8.85
CA HIS A 168 2.27 13.21 -9.73
C HIS A 168 2.05 14.70 -10.04
N THR A 169 3.13 15.50 -10.13
CA THR A 169 3.07 16.95 -10.30
C THR A 169 2.29 17.39 -11.55
N ALA A 170 2.35 16.60 -12.62
CA ALA A 170 1.57 16.86 -13.84
C ALA A 170 0.04 16.84 -13.63
N VAL A 171 -0.45 16.25 -12.54
CA VAL A 171 -1.87 16.09 -12.22
C VAL A 171 -2.29 16.91 -11.01
N LEU A 172 -1.45 16.92 -9.96
CA LEU A 172 -1.79 17.47 -8.64
C LEU A 172 -1.29 18.90 -8.42
N GLY A 173 -0.39 19.40 -9.30
CA GLY A 173 0.26 20.70 -9.17
C GLY A 173 1.74 20.63 -8.82
N ASP A 174 2.43 21.74 -8.97
CA ASP A 174 3.89 21.82 -8.95
C ASP A 174 4.47 22.01 -7.53
N THR A 175 3.62 22.24 -6.53
CA THR A 175 4.05 22.53 -5.16
C THR A 175 3.53 21.51 -4.14
N ILE A 176 4.25 21.38 -3.04
CA ILE A 176 3.80 20.58 -1.88
C ILE A 176 2.41 21.01 -1.41
N ALA A 177 2.10 22.32 -1.44
CA ALA A 177 0.81 22.84 -1.02
C ALA A 177 -0.32 22.41 -1.98
N ASP A 178 -0.11 22.46 -3.29
CA ASP A 178 -1.11 22.04 -4.27
C ASP A 178 -1.43 20.56 -4.11
N ILE A 179 -0.40 19.72 -3.99
CA ILE A 179 -0.51 18.27 -3.77
C ILE A 179 -1.26 17.98 -2.46
N ALA A 180 -0.90 18.69 -1.37
CA ALA A 180 -1.53 18.54 -0.07
C ALA A 180 -3.03 18.87 -0.10
N ILE A 181 -3.41 19.99 -0.75
CA ILE A 181 -4.82 20.40 -0.91
C ILE A 181 -5.60 19.36 -1.71
N ALA A 182 -5.03 18.86 -2.82
CA ALA A 182 -5.66 17.85 -3.64
C ALA A 182 -5.89 16.53 -2.87
N GLN A 183 -4.92 16.13 -2.02
CA GLN A 183 -5.04 14.93 -1.18
C GLN A 183 -6.00 15.14 -0.01
N ALA A 184 -6.02 16.32 0.62
CA ALA A 184 -6.93 16.65 1.73
C ALA A 184 -8.43 16.59 1.34
N ALA A 185 -8.73 16.60 0.05
CA ALA A 185 -10.09 16.47 -0.46
C ALA A 185 -10.77 15.10 -0.17
N VAL A 186 -10.05 14.15 0.46
CA VAL A 186 -10.63 12.92 1.03
C VAL A 186 -11.21 13.12 2.44
N ALA A 187 -11.15 14.34 3.00
CA ALA A 187 -11.63 14.61 4.34
C ALA A 187 -13.07 14.10 4.53
N PRO A 188 -13.39 13.45 5.68
CA PRO A 188 -14.72 12.93 5.91
C PRO A 188 -15.74 14.08 5.98
N PRO A 189 -17.00 13.84 5.64
CA PRO A 189 -18.05 14.84 5.84
C PRO A 189 -18.35 15.03 7.33
N GLY A 190 -18.81 16.25 7.71
CA GLY A 190 -19.17 16.61 9.07
C GLY A 190 -17.98 16.94 9.96
N ASP A 191 -18.07 16.64 11.25
CA ASP A 191 -17.10 17.02 12.29
C ASP A 191 -16.02 15.97 12.54
N ARG A 192 -15.86 14.98 11.66
CA ARG A 192 -14.83 13.96 11.79
C ARG A 192 -13.47 14.49 11.29
N PRO A 193 -12.42 14.38 12.11
CA PRO A 193 -11.12 14.91 11.72
C PRO A 193 -10.47 14.04 10.63
N LEU A 194 -9.75 14.70 9.71
CA LEU A 194 -8.82 14.08 8.77
C LEU A 194 -7.52 13.76 9.52
N VAL A 195 -7.08 12.50 9.49
CA VAL A 195 -5.81 12.09 10.09
C VAL A 195 -4.66 12.37 9.12
N THR A 196 -3.57 12.97 9.60
CA THR A 196 -2.44 13.22 8.71
C THR A 196 -1.07 13.00 9.36
N GLY A 197 -0.19 12.34 8.58
CA GLY A 197 1.25 12.24 8.87
C GLY A 197 2.10 13.24 8.08
N ALA A 198 1.49 14.20 7.40
CA ALA A 198 2.20 15.25 6.67
C ALA A 198 2.92 16.21 7.65
N THR A 199 4.04 16.78 7.19
CA THR A 199 4.87 17.71 7.95
C THR A 199 5.05 19.03 7.20
N GLY A 200 5.54 20.06 7.88
CA GLY A 200 5.90 21.35 7.26
C GLY A 200 4.79 21.97 6.41
N ALA A 201 5.14 22.44 5.23
CA ALA A 201 4.22 23.12 4.29
C ALA A 201 3.02 22.23 3.87
N GLY A 202 3.21 20.92 3.81
CA GLY A 202 2.12 19.98 3.51
C GLY A 202 1.06 19.95 4.61
N ARG A 203 1.47 19.88 5.88
CA ARG A 203 0.56 19.94 7.04
C ARG A 203 -0.21 21.26 7.09
N GLU A 204 0.47 22.39 6.88
CA GLU A 204 -0.18 23.70 6.86
C GLU A 204 -1.25 23.83 5.75
N ALA A 205 -0.95 23.30 4.56
CA ALA A 205 -1.90 23.30 3.47
C ALA A 205 -3.12 22.40 3.77
N ILE A 206 -2.90 21.20 4.37
CA ILE A 206 -4.00 20.32 4.81
C ILE A 206 -4.86 21.02 5.87
N ARG A 207 -4.25 21.66 6.88
CA ARG A 207 -4.98 22.42 7.92
C ARG A 207 -5.86 23.53 7.35
N THR A 208 -5.45 24.10 6.22
CA THR A 208 -6.24 25.12 5.54
C THR A 208 -7.40 24.51 4.72
N ALA A 209 -7.22 23.29 4.21
CA ALA A 209 -8.17 22.64 3.31
C ALA A 209 -9.23 21.78 4.03
N ALA A 210 -8.90 21.20 5.18
CA ALA A 210 -9.78 20.36 5.99
C ALA A 210 -10.35 21.15 7.19
N ALA A 211 -11.60 20.86 7.58
CA ALA A 211 -12.26 21.53 8.69
C ALA A 211 -11.60 21.22 10.04
N ASP A 212 -11.18 19.99 10.23
CA ASP A 212 -10.47 19.51 11.42
C ASP A 212 -9.43 18.46 11.05
N ILE A 213 -8.28 18.45 11.75
CA ILE A 213 -7.20 17.51 11.50
C ILE A 213 -6.63 16.96 12.81
N VAL A 214 -6.22 15.68 12.76
CA VAL A 214 -5.38 15.03 13.78
C VAL A 214 -4.02 14.72 13.18
N THR A 215 -2.96 15.22 13.79
CA THR A 215 -1.60 15.06 13.29
C THR A 215 -0.89 13.89 13.95
N VAL A 216 -0.17 13.09 13.15
CA VAL A 216 0.63 11.95 13.60
C VAL A 216 2.08 12.19 13.25
N GLY A 217 2.98 12.11 14.22
CA GLY A 217 4.40 12.38 13.99
C GLY A 217 5.33 11.68 14.98
N SER A 218 6.63 11.94 14.80
CA SER A 218 7.69 11.47 15.70
C SER A 218 8.40 12.66 16.32
N PRO A 219 8.69 12.68 17.63
CA PRO A 219 9.38 13.78 18.29
C PRO A 219 10.77 14.09 17.70
N ALA A 220 11.42 13.10 17.11
CA ALA A 220 12.75 13.25 16.51
C ALA A 220 12.72 13.82 15.08
N ALA A 221 11.69 13.48 14.30
CA ALA A 221 11.58 13.89 12.89
C ALA A 221 10.95 15.29 12.72
N ASP A 222 10.14 15.72 13.69
CA ASP A 222 9.39 16.98 13.62
C ASP A 222 10.10 18.14 14.32
N ALA A 223 11.22 17.88 15.04
CA ALA A 223 11.96 18.88 15.81
C ALA A 223 12.60 20.01 14.96
N ASP A 224 12.85 19.77 13.68
CA ASP A 224 13.49 20.73 12.77
C ASP A 224 12.52 21.63 12.00
N THR A 225 11.19 21.39 12.04
CA THR A 225 10.28 22.00 11.07
C THR A 225 9.09 22.78 11.64
N SER A 226 8.73 22.63 12.92
CA SER A 226 7.66 23.43 13.54
C SER A 226 7.70 23.38 15.07
N ASP A 227 7.28 24.47 15.73
CA ASP A 227 7.12 24.56 17.18
C ASP A 227 5.93 23.73 17.72
N GLU A 228 5.16 23.08 16.87
CA GLU A 228 3.98 22.30 17.24
C GLU A 228 4.29 20.80 17.31
N GLN A 229 4.08 20.22 18.49
CA GLN A 229 4.12 18.76 18.66
C GLN A 229 2.93 18.11 17.94
N PRO A 230 3.11 16.92 17.35
CA PRO A 230 2.00 16.17 16.79
C PRO A 230 1.02 15.73 17.89
N ASP A 231 -0.27 15.62 17.55
CA ASP A 231 -1.33 15.19 18.45
C ASP A 231 -1.13 13.73 18.89
N ILE A 232 -0.65 12.89 17.97
CA ILE A 232 -0.34 11.47 18.20
C ILE A 232 1.14 11.22 17.95
N ILE A 233 1.78 10.56 18.89
CA ILE A 233 3.22 10.27 18.83
C ILE A 233 3.44 8.82 18.40
N ALA A 234 4.19 8.63 17.32
CA ALA A 234 4.67 7.34 16.83
C ALA A 234 6.21 7.30 16.91
N ARG A 235 6.76 6.30 17.58
CA ARG A 235 8.21 6.09 17.67
C ARG A 235 8.59 4.78 17.01
N TYR A 236 9.74 4.75 16.40
CA TYR A 236 10.39 3.57 15.87
C TYR A 236 11.69 3.32 16.63
N ASP A 237 11.78 2.19 17.32
CA ASP A 237 12.91 1.84 18.18
C ASP A 237 13.91 0.89 17.47
N GLY A 238 13.78 0.74 16.17
CA GLY A 238 14.70 -0.05 15.32
C GLY A 238 14.19 -1.45 14.95
N PRO A 239 14.98 -2.16 14.11
CA PRO A 239 14.67 -3.54 13.72
C PRO A 239 15.04 -4.53 14.82
N THR A 240 14.30 -5.65 14.90
CA THR A 240 14.68 -6.82 15.69
C THR A 240 15.55 -7.78 14.87
N GLU A 241 16.15 -8.78 15.53
CA GLU A 241 16.84 -9.89 14.84
C GLU A 241 15.91 -10.67 13.88
N ALA A 242 14.60 -10.63 14.13
CA ALA A 242 13.60 -11.26 13.26
C ALA A 242 13.22 -10.40 12.05
N MET A 243 13.80 -9.20 11.90
CA MET A 243 13.46 -8.22 10.88
C MET A 243 12.01 -7.71 10.99
N ASP A 244 11.50 -7.59 12.22
CA ASP A 244 10.31 -6.82 12.57
C ASP A 244 10.75 -5.48 13.17
N GLY A 245 9.96 -4.42 12.99
CA GLY A 245 10.18 -3.14 13.65
C GLY A 245 9.63 -3.12 15.07
N LEU A 246 10.35 -2.48 16.00
CA LEU A 246 9.78 -2.14 17.30
C LEU A 246 9.18 -0.74 17.24
N ILE A 247 7.94 -0.61 17.67
CA ILE A 247 7.24 0.68 17.69
C ILE A 247 6.54 0.93 19.01
N SER A 248 6.41 2.20 19.36
CA SER A 248 5.50 2.68 20.40
C SER A 248 4.57 3.75 19.84
N VAL A 249 3.29 3.71 20.22
CA VAL A 249 2.27 4.69 19.81
C VAL A 249 1.62 5.26 21.06
N SER A 250 1.52 6.58 21.14
CA SER A 250 0.85 7.29 22.22
C SER A 250 -0.22 8.22 21.65
N ILE A 251 -1.46 7.96 22.01
CA ILE A 251 -2.65 8.74 21.67
C ILE A 251 -3.14 9.37 22.99
N PRO A 252 -3.01 10.68 23.19
CA PRO A 252 -3.50 11.35 24.38
C PRO A 252 -5.03 11.32 24.51
N GLU A 253 -5.52 11.45 25.75
CA GLU A 253 -6.95 11.62 26.05
C GLU A 253 -7.54 12.84 25.31
N GLY A 254 -8.72 12.69 24.72
CA GLY A 254 -9.47 13.77 24.08
C GLY A 254 -8.95 14.24 22.73
N VAL A 255 -7.88 13.63 22.18
CA VAL A 255 -7.37 13.98 20.84
C VAL A 255 -8.36 13.66 19.74
N ILE A 256 -9.17 12.62 19.92
CA ILE A 256 -10.18 12.20 18.95
C ILE A 256 -11.49 11.89 19.67
N GLU A 257 -12.41 12.84 19.66
CA GLU A 257 -13.71 12.72 20.34
C GLU A 257 -14.58 11.59 19.76
N HIS A 258 -14.35 11.22 18.49
CA HIS A 258 -15.15 10.22 17.76
C HIS A 258 -14.38 8.93 17.48
N ALA A 259 -13.50 8.50 18.39
CA ALA A 259 -12.78 7.22 18.28
C ALA A 259 -13.04 6.31 19.50
N ALA A 260 -12.83 5.02 19.32
CA ALA A 260 -13.04 4.01 20.36
C ALA A 260 -12.08 4.13 21.57
N PHE A 261 -11.13 5.06 21.57
CA PHE A 261 -10.15 5.31 22.64
C PHE A 261 -10.14 6.77 23.11
N VAL A 262 -11.33 7.31 23.40
CA VAL A 262 -11.50 8.68 23.91
C VAL A 262 -10.65 8.96 25.16
N ASP A 263 -10.47 7.96 26.03
CA ASP A 263 -9.66 8.04 27.27
C ASP A 263 -8.14 8.02 27.02
N GLY A 264 -7.71 8.04 25.76
CA GLY A 264 -6.31 7.91 25.39
C GLY A 264 -5.81 6.47 25.39
N MET A 265 -4.68 6.23 24.73
CA MET A 265 -4.05 4.91 24.65
C MET A 265 -2.54 5.03 24.44
N THR A 266 -1.77 4.21 25.13
CA THR A 266 -0.34 4.02 24.82
C THR A 266 -0.03 2.54 24.78
N PHE A 267 0.67 2.10 23.72
CA PHE A 267 1.05 0.71 23.54
C PHE A 267 2.37 0.55 22.78
N ASP A 268 3.05 -0.55 23.06
CA ASP A 268 4.20 -1.02 22.30
C ASP A 268 3.79 -2.21 21.43
N SER A 269 4.38 -2.33 20.23
CA SER A 269 4.12 -3.44 19.34
C SER A 269 5.33 -3.79 18.50
N ARG A 270 5.33 -5.02 17.99
CA ARG A 270 6.12 -5.37 16.81
C ARG A 270 5.32 -5.06 15.57
N LEU A 271 6.00 -4.53 14.57
CA LEU A 271 5.44 -4.22 13.26
C LEU A 271 6.18 -5.04 12.21
N ALA A 272 5.45 -5.81 11.43
CA ALA A 272 6.06 -6.62 10.39
C ALA A 272 6.64 -5.81 9.21
N LEU A 273 6.38 -4.51 9.17
CA LEU A 273 6.90 -3.56 8.19
C LEU A 273 8.00 -2.72 8.84
N LEU A 274 9.19 -2.70 8.25
CA LEU A 274 10.36 -1.98 8.77
C LEU A 274 10.37 -0.50 8.37
N GLY A 275 10.91 0.33 9.27
CA GLY A 275 11.20 1.74 9.06
C GLY A 275 10.38 2.71 9.90
N ALA A 276 10.95 3.87 10.22
CA ALA A 276 10.32 4.92 11.02
C ALA A 276 9.01 5.44 10.37
N HIS A 277 8.97 5.52 9.05
CA HIS A 277 7.76 5.86 8.30
C HIS A 277 6.62 4.86 8.50
N GLN A 278 6.92 3.58 8.76
CA GLN A 278 5.92 2.55 9.01
C GLN A 278 5.33 2.67 10.44
N ALA A 279 6.10 3.15 11.42
CA ALA A 279 5.56 3.48 12.74
C ALA A 279 4.49 4.58 12.65
N ARG A 280 4.74 5.61 11.83
CA ARG A 280 3.75 6.65 11.53
C ARG A 280 2.52 6.08 10.82
N ASN A 281 2.71 5.24 9.82
CA ASN A 281 1.60 4.55 9.12
C ASN A 281 0.77 3.68 10.08
N ALA A 282 1.42 3.01 11.05
CA ALA A 282 0.75 2.21 12.07
C ALA A 282 -0.11 3.06 13.03
N ALA A 283 0.39 4.22 13.45
CA ALA A 283 -0.39 5.14 14.29
C ALA A 283 -1.59 5.73 13.53
N ILE A 284 -1.42 6.12 12.26
CA ILE A 284 -2.54 6.54 11.39
C ILE A 284 -3.56 5.41 11.27
N ALA A 285 -3.12 4.19 10.97
CA ALA A 285 -4.00 3.03 10.82
C ALA A 285 -4.78 2.70 12.12
N THR A 286 -4.13 2.81 13.27
CA THR A 286 -4.76 2.66 14.59
C THR A 286 -5.86 3.69 14.79
N THR A 287 -5.59 4.93 14.44
CA THR A 287 -6.54 6.04 14.55
C THR A 287 -7.75 5.83 13.64
N LEU A 288 -7.54 5.48 12.39
CA LEU A 288 -8.61 5.18 11.43
C LEU A 288 -9.48 4.00 11.91
N ALA A 289 -8.86 2.93 12.40
CA ALA A 289 -9.59 1.78 12.94
C ALA A 289 -10.45 2.18 14.15
N GLY A 290 -9.94 3.03 15.04
CA GLY A 290 -10.69 3.57 16.17
C GLY A 290 -11.90 4.41 15.77
N GLN A 291 -11.77 5.25 14.72
CA GLN A 291 -12.88 6.03 14.17
C GLN A 291 -13.97 5.11 13.56
N VAL A 292 -13.56 4.04 12.86
CA VAL A 292 -14.50 3.04 12.33
C VAL A 292 -15.26 2.36 13.44
N VAL A 293 -14.54 1.84 14.45
CA VAL A 293 -15.16 1.14 15.58
C VAL A 293 -16.19 2.02 16.29
N ALA A 294 -15.84 3.27 16.59
CA ALA A 294 -16.77 4.22 17.20
C ALA A 294 -18.02 4.48 16.34
N THR A 295 -17.84 4.57 15.01
CA THR A 295 -18.96 4.78 14.08
C THR A 295 -19.90 3.58 14.02
N VAL A 296 -19.35 2.36 13.95
CA VAL A 296 -20.15 1.12 13.79
C VAL A 296 -20.80 0.68 15.10
N THR A 297 -20.16 0.94 16.26
CA THR A 297 -20.73 0.58 17.57
C THR A 297 -21.72 1.60 18.11
N GLY A 298 -21.88 2.74 17.45
CA GLY A 298 -22.65 3.89 17.94
C GLY A 298 -21.85 4.62 19.04
N SER A 299 -21.60 5.91 18.88
CA SER A 299 -20.86 6.67 19.88
C SER A 299 -21.49 6.53 21.27
N ALA A 300 -20.68 6.66 22.32
CA ALA A 300 -21.08 6.49 23.74
C ALA A 300 -22.25 7.36 24.21
N ASP A 301 -22.74 8.28 23.39
CA ASP A 301 -23.85 9.21 23.68
C ASP A 301 -25.23 8.74 23.17
N ALA A 302 -25.34 7.58 22.50
CA ALA A 302 -26.65 7.05 22.13
C ALA A 302 -27.36 6.54 23.38
N ASP A 303 -28.53 7.12 23.64
CA ASP A 303 -29.43 6.76 24.77
C ASP A 303 -29.63 5.22 24.80
N GLU A 304 -29.47 4.62 25.97
CA GLU A 304 -29.55 3.15 26.18
C GLU A 304 -30.85 2.53 25.62
N SER A 305 -31.85 3.37 25.33
CA SER A 305 -33.17 2.99 24.75
C SER A 305 -33.12 2.79 23.20
N GLU A 306 -32.08 3.31 22.50
CA GLU A 306 -31.93 3.21 21.03
C GLU A 306 -30.98 2.10 20.59
N ARG A 307 -30.30 1.42 21.52
CA ARG A 307 -29.48 0.26 21.23
C ARG A 307 -30.36 -0.89 20.72
N THR A 308 -30.49 -0.99 19.43
CA THR A 308 -31.08 -2.17 18.80
C THR A 308 -30.26 -3.40 19.18
N ALA A 309 -30.93 -4.54 19.41
CA ALA A 309 -30.37 -5.80 19.91
C ALA A 309 -29.25 -6.44 19.04
N THR A 310 -28.65 -5.69 18.12
CA THR A 310 -27.64 -6.13 17.15
C THR A 310 -26.27 -5.50 17.38
N THR A 311 -26.07 -4.67 18.40
CA THR A 311 -24.75 -4.06 18.67
C THR A 311 -23.82 -5.12 19.23
N ARG A 312 -22.98 -5.70 18.38
CA ARG A 312 -21.92 -6.63 18.76
C ARG A 312 -20.93 -5.89 19.67
N ALA A 313 -20.70 -6.42 20.88
CA ALA A 313 -19.62 -5.91 21.71
C ALA A 313 -18.29 -6.19 20.97
N ILE A 314 -17.60 -5.14 20.56
CA ILE A 314 -16.33 -5.22 19.87
C ILE A 314 -15.24 -4.91 20.91
N ASP A 315 -14.38 -5.88 21.16
CA ASP A 315 -13.14 -5.65 21.91
C ASP A 315 -12.17 -4.87 21.03
N PHE A 316 -11.87 -3.62 21.42
CA PHE A 316 -10.94 -2.78 20.71
C PHE A 316 -9.96 -2.16 21.71
N ASP A 317 -8.93 -2.91 22.03
CA ASP A 317 -7.90 -2.56 23.00
C ASP A 317 -6.48 -2.60 22.39
N ALA A 318 -5.48 -2.26 23.18
CA ALA A 318 -4.08 -2.26 22.78
C ALA A 318 -3.62 -3.65 22.29
N ASP A 319 -4.13 -4.74 22.85
CA ASP A 319 -3.74 -6.10 22.46
C ASP A 319 -4.31 -6.49 21.10
N VAL A 320 -5.54 -6.11 20.79
CA VAL A 320 -6.16 -6.29 19.46
C VAL A 320 -5.38 -5.52 18.40
N ILE A 321 -5.09 -4.25 18.67
CA ILE A 321 -4.31 -3.39 17.76
C ILE A 321 -2.91 -3.98 17.55
N ALA A 322 -2.20 -4.35 18.62
CA ALA A 322 -0.87 -4.93 18.52
C ALA A 322 -0.85 -6.26 17.75
N ARG A 323 -1.90 -7.10 17.86
CA ARG A 323 -2.01 -8.31 17.04
C ARG A 323 -2.20 -7.98 15.55
N GLY A 324 -3.09 -7.04 15.23
CA GLY A 324 -3.31 -6.59 13.86
C GLY A 324 -2.03 -6.05 13.22
N LEU A 325 -1.27 -5.24 13.93
CA LEU A 325 0.01 -4.70 13.46
C LEU A 325 1.07 -5.78 13.24
N ARG A 326 1.17 -6.77 14.13
CA ARG A 326 2.13 -7.88 13.99
C ARG A 326 1.83 -8.83 12.84
N THR A 327 0.56 -9.03 12.52
CA THR A 327 0.11 -9.97 11.49
C THR A 327 0.06 -9.38 10.10
N ALA A 328 0.05 -8.04 9.98
CA ALA A 328 0.01 -7.35 8.71
C ALA A 328 1.26 -7.64 7.87
N ARG A 329 1.08 -8.18 6.67
CA ARG A 329 2.14 -8.40 5.68
C ARG A 329 1.81 -7.60 4.43
N TRP A 330 2.80 -6.86 3.93
CA TRP A 330 2.63 -6.06 2.72
C TRP A 330 3.86 -6.22 1.83
N PRO A 331 3.83 -7.16 0.89
CA PRO A 331 4.97 -7.46 0.02
C PRO A 331 5.49 -6.25 -0.73
N GLY A 332 6.80 -6.21 -0.96
CA GLY A 332 7.47 -5.10 -1.64
C GLY A 332 7.58 -3.82 -0.80
N ARG A 333 7.52 -3.92 0.54
CA ARG A 333 7.79 -2.84 1.49
C ARG A 333 8.84 -3.30 2.48
N PHE A 334 10.11 -3.06 2.16
CA PHE A 334 11.28 -3.59 2.85
C PHE A 334 11.13 -5.10 3.12
N GLU A 335 10.70 -5.84 2.11
CA GLU A 335 10.45 -7.28 2.20
C GLU A 335 11.77 -8.03 2.16
N THR A 336 12.16 -8.66 3.26
CA THR A 336 13.34 -9.54 3.32
C THR A 336 12.96 -10.92 2.80
N VAL A 337 13.52 -11.32 1.66
CA VAL A 337 13.25 -12.60 1.00
C VAL A 337 14.35 -13.63 1.20
N ASP A 338 15.58 -13.19 1.50
CA ASP A 338 16.71 -14.03 1.88
C ASP A 338 17.59 -13.29 2.91
N ARG A 339 18.42 -14.03 3.64
CA ARG A 339 19.32 -13.49 4.67
C ARG A 339 20.81 -13.70 4.39
N GLU A 340 21.16 -14.54 3.43
CA GLU A 340 22.54 -14.91 3.09
C GLU A 340 22.69 -15.12 1.57
N PRO A 341 22.93 -14.06 0.76
CA PRO A 341 23.01 -12.62 1.12
C PRO A 341 21.67 -12.03 1.54
N LEU A 342 21.72 -10.97 2.35
CA LEU A 342 20.51 -10.23 2.70
C LEU A 342 19.85 -9.70 1.42
N THR A 343 18.65 -10.16 1.11
CA THR A 343 17.93 -9.75 -0.10
C THR A 343 16.66 -9.01 0.27
N VAL A 344 16.60 -7.73 -0.10
CA VAL A 344 15.51 -6.82 0.23
C VAL A 344 14.79 -6.35 -1.03
N LEU A 345 13.46 -6.46 -1.02
CA LEU A 345 12.58 -5.94 -2.07
C LEU A 345 11.79 -4.74 -1.55
N ASP A 346 11.95 -3.57 -2.18
CA ASP A 346 11.22 -2.37 -1.80
C ASP A 346 10.76 -1.56 -3.01
N GLY A 347 9.48 -1.21 -3.06
CA GLY A 347 8.86 -0.47 -4.15
C GLY A 347 9.00 1.04 -4.09
N ALA A 348 10.01 1.59 -3.42
CA ALA A 348 10.31 3.02 -3.43
C ALA A 348 10.53 3.51 -4.87
N HIS A 349 9.85 4.60 -5.26
CA HIS A 349 9.80 5.05 -6.66
C HIS A 349 9.74 6.58 -6.81
N ASN A 350 10.02 7.30 -5.75
CA ASN A 350 10.25 8.74 -5.72
C ASN A 350 11.32 9.06 -4.66
N ARG A 351 11.86 10.27 -4.68
CA ARG A 351 12.96 10.68 -3.81
C ARG A 351 12.65 10.41 -2.33
N ALA A 352 11.50 10.89 -1.83
CA ALA A 352 11.15 10.75 -0.42
C ALA A 352 11.00 9.28 0.03
N ALA A 353 10.54 8.40 -0.86
CA ALA A 353 10.48 6.96 -0.57
C ALA A 353 11.87 6.33 -0.55
N ILE A 354 12.79 6.73 -1.43
CA ILE A 354 14.18 6.27 -1.41
C ILE A 354 14.90 6.80 -0.15
N ASP A 355 14.68 8.05 0.27
CA ASP A 355 15.23 8.58 1.52
C ASP A 355 14.81 7.71 2.73
N ALA A 356 13.53 7.36 2.82
CA ALA A 356 13.00 6.50 3.90
C ALA A 356 13.54 5.05 3.83
N LEU A 357 13.73 4.52 2.63
CA LEU A 357 14.36 3.20 2.41
C LEU A 357 15.81 3.23 2.87
N THR A 358 16.57 4.26 2.50
CA THR A 358 17.98 4.46 2.88
C THR A 358 18.14 4.55 4.39
N GLU A 359 17.28 5.33 5.06
CA GLU A 359 17.23 5.40 6.53
C GLU A 359 16.97 4.02 7.15
N THR A 360 15.99 3.29 6.63
CA THR A 360 15.64 1.95 7.14
C THR A 360 16.78 0.96 6.96
N LEU A 361 17.42 0.95 5.78
CA LEU A 361 18.52 0.05 5.46
C LEU A 361 19.75 0.33 6.32
N SER A 362 20.01 1.59 6.69
CA SER A 362 21.15 1.99 7.53
C SER A 362 21.14 1.38 8.94
N ALA A 363 19.98 0.90 9.39
CA ALA A 363 19.83 0.22 10.68
C ALA A 363 20.07 -1.30 10.59
N VAL A 364 20.34 -1.84 9.39
CA VAL A 364 20.56 -3.27 9.15
C VAL A 364 22.02 -3.50 8.75
N PRO A 365 22.75 -4.40 9.43
CA PRO A 365 24.15 -4.64 9.13
C PRO A 365 24.33 -5.49 7.85
N PHE A 366 25.25 -5.09 6.98
CA PHE A 366 25.79 -5.82 5.82
C PHE A 366 27.15 -5.22 5.45
N ASP A 367 27.92 -5.93 4.59
CA ASP A 367 29.24 -5.44 4.13
C ASP A 367 29.09 -4.58 2.87
N ASP A 368 28.83 -5.17 1.71
CA ASP A 368 28.68 -4.47 0.42
C ASP A 368 27.22 -4.43 -0.03
N LEU A 369 26.83 -3.36 -0.79
CA LEU A 369 25.48 -3.21 -1.35
C LEU A 369 25.46 -3.38 -2.87
N HIS A 370 24.68 -4.36 -3.32
CA HIS A 370 24.42 -4.62 -4.74
C HIS A 370 23.00 -4.20 -5.09
N LEU A 371 22.87 -3.12 -5.87
CA LEU A 371 21.58 -2.51 -6.21
C LEU A 371 21.05 -3.02 -7.55
N VAL A 372 19.82 -3.50 -7.59
CA VAL A 372 19.01 -3.71 -8.81
C VAL A 372 18.03 -2.55 -8.92
N PHE A 373 18.19 -1.72 -9.96
CA PHE A 373 17.44 -0.48 -10.09
C PHE A 373 16.72 -0.37 -11.44
N GLY A 374 15.41 -0.16 -11.39
CA GLY A 374 14.60 0.15 -12.56
C GLY A 374 13.42 1.05 -12.19
N ALA A 375 13.10 2.00 -13.07
CA ALA A 375 12.11 3.04 -12.79
C ALA A 375 11.18 3.29 -13.99
N MET A 376 10.11 4.07 -13.77
CA MET A 376 9.24 4.55 -14.84
C MET A 376 9.78 5.85 -15.44
N ASP A 377 9.50 6.14 -16.72
CA ASP A 377 10.04 7.28 -17.47
C ASP A 377 9.70 8.64 -16.83
N ASP A 378 8.55 8.74 -16.17
CA ASP A 378 8.03 9.97 -15.57
C ASP A 378 8.65 10.33 -14.21
N LYS A 379 9.61 9.52 -13.70
CA LYS A 379 10.18 9.71 -12.37
C LYS A 379 11.48 10.53 -12.38
N PRO A 380 11.80 11.25 -11.30
CA PRO A 380 13.00 12.06 -11.17
C PRO A 380 14.25 11.19 -10.88
N HIS A 381 14.73 10.44 -11.87
CA HIS A 381 15.75 9.39 -11.74
C HIS A 381 17.02 9.86 -11.01
N ALA A 382 17.57 11.02 -11.41
CA ALA A 382 18.77 11.56 -10.78
C ALA A 382 18.58 11.79 -9.28
N ALA A 383 17.47 12.42 -8.89
CA ALA A 383 17.15 12.69 -7.49
C ALA A 383 16.89 11.40 -6.67
N MET A 384 16.34 10.35 -7.30
CA MET A 384 16.17 9.05 -6.66
C MET A 384 17.53 8.37 -6.40
N ILE A 385 18.43 8.40 -7.38
CA ILE A 385 19.77 7.78 -7.28
C ILE A 385 20.64 8.55 -6.29
N GLU A 386 20.59 9.87 -6.28
CA GLU A 386 21.30 10.70 -5.29
C GLU A 386 20.88 10.42 -3.83
N SER A 387 19.62 10.00 -3.62
CA SER A 387 19.08 9.62 -2.31
C SER A 387 19.28 8.14 -1.97
N ALA A 388 19.73 7.32 -2.92
CA ALA A 388 19.99 5.91 -2.69
C ALA A 388 21.12 5.70 -1.66
N PRO A 389 21.12 4.59 -0.92
CA PRO A 389 22.19 4.27 0.01
C PRO A 389 23.53 4.14 -0.74
N ALA A 390 24.66 4.30 -0.02
CA ALA A 390 25.99 4.05 -0.58
C ALA A 390 26.01 2.66 -1.22
N THR A 391 26.34 2.60 -2.50
CA THR A 391 26.15 1.42 -3.34
C THR A 391 27.48 1.02 -3.99
N ASP A 392 27.92 -0.23 -3.80
CA ASP A 392 29.16 -0.77 -4.33
C ASP A 392 29.02 -1.17 -5.80
N SER A 393 27.87 -1.74 -6.16
CA SER A 393 27.54 -2.02 -7.56
C SER A 393 26.06 -1.85 -7.87
N VAL A 394 25.74 -1.41 -9.07
CA VAL A 394 24.38 -1.32 -9.58
C VAL A 394 24.19 -2.07 -10.89
N VAL A 395 23.06 -2.75 -11.01
CA VAL A 395 22.58 -3.31 -12.27
C VAL A 395 21.25 -2.63 -12.59
N THR A 396 21.24 -1.81 -13.64
CA THR A 396 20.01 -1.15 -14.10
C THR A 396 19.18 -2.10 -14.95
N CYS A 397 17.84 -2.01 -14.88
CA CYS A 397 16.96 -2.93 -15.59
C CYS A 397 15.66 -2.27 -16.04
N ARG A 398 14.93 -2.98 -16.91
CA ARG A 398 13.63 -2.54 -17.42
C ARG A 398 12.56 -3.58 -17.12
N PRO A 399 11.52 -3.25 -16.33
CA PRO A 399 10.35 -4.11 -16.19
C PRO A 399 9.53 -4.14 -17.48
N ARG A 400 8.70 -5.17 -17.63
CA ARG A 400 7.89 -5.45 -18.85
C ARG A 400 6.71 -4.49 -19.02
N LEU A 401 6.99 -3.19 -19.00
CA LEU A 401 6.01 -2.11 -19.19
C LEU A 401 6.49 -1.11 -20.23
N ALA A 402 5.55 -0.65 -21.08
CA ALA A 402 5.86 0.30 -22.15
C ALA A 402 6.46 1.62 -21.64
N ARG A 403 5.99 2.10 -20.48
CA ARG A 403 6.43 3.35 -19.82
C ARG A 403 7.64 3.20 -18.91
N ALA A 404 8.35 2.08 -18.97
CA ALA A 404 9.57 1.88 -18.18
C ALA A 404 10.75 2.62 -18.81
N ALA A 405 11.58 3.23 -17.96
CA ALA A 405 12.77 3.97 -18.35
C ALA A 405 13.81 3.08 -19.06
N ASP A 406 14.59 3.69 -19.94
CA ASP A 406 15.71 3.01 -20.62
C ASP A 406 16.83 2.69 -19.59
N PRO A 407 17.22 1.41 -19.43
CA PRO A 407 18.29 1.02 -18.50
C PRO A 407 19.62 1.73 -18.76
N ALA A 408 19.95 2.02 -20.02
CA ALA A 408 21.18 2.74 -20.35
C ALA A 408 21.12 4.22 -19.91
N MET A 409 19.95 4.81 -19.88
CA MET A 409 19.76 6.17 -19.33
C MET A 409 19.89 6.14 -17.81
N LEU A 410 19.28 5.16 -17.12
CA LEU A 410 19.43 4.97 -15.68
C LEU A 410 20.89 4.73 -15.28
N ALA A 411 21.62 3.92 -16.04
CA ALA A 411 23.05 3.66 -15.83
C ALA A 411 23.87 4.95 -15.86
N ARG A 412 23.62 5.82 -16.85
CA ARG A 412 24.29 7.14 -16.92
C ARG A 412 23.97 8.03 -15.70
N CYS A 413 22.75 7.96 -15.17
CA CYS A 413 22.43 8.67 -13.92
C CYS A 413 23.25 8.11 -12.75
N CYS A 414 23.41 6.79 -12.64
CA CYS A 414 24.21 6.14 -11.59
C CYS A 414 25.71 6.53 -11.70
N GLU A 415 26.28 6.49 -12.91
CA GLU A 415 27.66 6.91 -13.17
C GLU A 415 27.89 8.39 -12.79
N ASN A 416 26.96 9.27 -13.16
CA ASN A 416 27.00 10.69 -12.81
C ASN A 416 26.92 10.95 -11.30
N SER A 417 26.28 10.05 -10.54
CA SER A 417 26.22 10.11 -9.07
C SER A 417 27.45 9.48 -8.40
N GLY A 418 28.44 9.03 -9.16
CA GLY A 418 29.73 8.54 -8.67
C GLY A 418 29.76 7.05 -8.34
N ILE A 419 28.80 6.25 -8.75
CA ILE A 419 28.83 4.80 -8.61
C ILE A 419 29.81 4.23 -9.66
N GLU A 420 30.84 3.53 -9.20
CA GLU A 420 31.92 3.05 -10.09
C GLU A 420 31.56 1.76 -10.85
N GLN A 421 30.82 0.84 -10.20
CA GLN A 421 30.47 -0.44 -10.79
C GLN A 421 29.02 -0.42 -11.31
N VAL A 422 28.82 0.10 -12.51
CA VAL A 422 27.53 0.18 -13.18
C VAL A 422 27.44 -0.84 -14.31
N THR A 423 26.34 -1.60 -14.34
CA THR A 423 26.05 -2.58 -15.40
C THR A 423 24.64 -2.31 -15.96
N VAL A 424 24.53 -2.34 -17.27
CA VAL A 424 23.24 -2.26 -17.96
C VAL A 424 22.69 -3.67 -18.14
N GLY A 425 21.60 -4.00 -17.46
CA GLY A 425 20.79 -5.19 -17.70
C GLY A 425 19.62 -4.84 -18.63
N GLU A 426 19.19 -5.78 -19.48
CA GLU A 426 18.03 -5.57 -20.33
C GLU A 426 16.74 -5.93 -19.62
N ARG A 427 16.77 -6.94 -18.77
CA ARG A 427 15.61 -7.53 -18.07
C ARG A 427 15.82 -7.56 -16.58
N VAL A 428 14.72 -7.61 -15.84
CA VAL A 428 14.74 -7.67 -14.37
C VAL A 428 15.35 -8.98 -13.86
N ASP A 429 15.01 -10.12 -14.49
CA ASP A 429 15.52 -11.45 -14.13
C ASP A 429 17.06 -11.53 -14.29
N ASP A 430 17.61 -11.05 -15.42
CA ASP A 430 19.06 -11.05 -15.68
C ASP A 430 19.79 -10.10 -14.72
N ALA A 431 19.21 -8.94 -14.43
CA ALA A 431 19.78 -7.97 -13.51
C ALA A 431 19.83 -8.50 -12.06
N PHE A 432 18.75 -9.13 -11.61
CA PHE A 432 18.68 -9.74 -10.28
C PHE A 432 19.68 -10.89 -10.14
N ALA A 433 19.77 -11.80 -11.13
CA ALA A 433 20.76 -12.87 -11.13
C ALA A 433 22.18 -12.31 -11.08
N THR A 434 22.49 -11.26 -11.87
CA THR A 434 23.83 -10.63 -11.89
C THR A 434 24.18 -10.01 -10.53
N ALA A 435 23.23 -9.38 -9.83
CA ALA A 435 23.46 -8.81 -8.50
C ALA A 435 23.71 -9.93 -7.46
N CYS A 436 22.90 -11.00 -7.50
CA CYS A 436 23.08 -12.17 -6.62
C CYS A 436 24.43 -12.89 -6.86
N ASP A 437 24.89 -13.01 -8.12
CA ASP A 437 26.17 -13.64 -8.45
C ASP A 437 27.37 -12.84 -7.93
N ARG A 438 27.21 -11.54 -7.69
CA ARG A 438 28.27 -10.66 -7.12
C ARG A 438 28.30 -10.68 -5.61
N ALA A 439 27.13 -10.85 -4.99
CA ALA A 439 26.99 -10.74 -3.56
C ALA A 439 27.61 -11.91 -2.82
N GLY A 440 28.42 -11.62 -1.81
CA GLY A 440 28.87 -12.57 -0.81
C GLY A 440 27.80 -12.82 0.28
N PRO A 441 27.99 -13.78 1.17
CA PRO A 441 26.99 -14.14 2.18
C PRO A 441 26.64 -13.01 3.17
N THR A 442 27.55 -12.05 3.36
CA THR A 442 27.40 -10.91 4.29
C THR A 442 26.93 -9.62 3.62
N ASP A 443 26.74 -9.66 2.29
CA ASP A 443 26.34 -8.51 1.51
C ASP A 443 24.82 -8.35 1.47
N CYS A 444 24.38 -7.22 0.90
CA CYS A 444 22.97 -6.92 0.66
C CYS A 444 22.69 -6.80 -0.85
N VAL A 445 21.65 -7.49 -1.32
CA VAL A 445 21.05 -7.28 -2.63
C VAL A 445 19.74 -6.50 -2.42
N LEU A 446 19.70 -5.24 -2.89
CA LEU A 446 18.53 -4.38 -2.82
C LEU A 446 17.89 -4.25 -4.19
N VAL A 447 16.59 -4.57 -4.28
CA VAL A 447 15.77 -4.38 -5.49
C VAL A 447 14.81 -3.22 -5.26
N THR A 448 14.93 -2.14 -6.04
CA THR A 448 14.10 -0.95 -5.84
C THR A 448 13.93 -0.08 -7.10
N GLY A 449 13.28 1.07 -6.95
CA GLY A 449 13.01 2.06 -8.00
C GLY A 449 11.62 1.93 -8.63
N SER A 450 10.98 0.77 -8.50
CA SER A 450 9.60 0.56 -8.97
C SER A 450 8.97 -0.70 -8.36
N LEU A 451 7.69 -0.63 -8.01
CA LEU A 451 6.89 -1.80 -7.63
C LEU A 451 6.86 -2.89 -8.71
N PHE A 452 6.93 -2.50 -9.98
CA PHE A 452 6.90 -3.46 -11.09
C PHE A 452 8.21 -4.25 -11.20
N VAL A 453 9.36 -3.64 -10.88
CA VAL A 453 10.64 -4.36 -10.77
C VAL A 453 10.59 -5.37 -9.63
N VAL A 454 10.11 -4.93 -8.48
CA VAL A 454 9.91 -5.79 -7.30
C VAL A 454 8.96 -6.94 -7.60
N GLY A 455 7.84 -6.69 -8.28
CA GLY A 455 6.87 -7.72 -8.66
C GLY A 455 7.45 -8.79 -9.59
N GLU A 456 8.26 -8.40 -10.57
CA GLU A 456 8.94 -9.35 -11.46
C GLU A 456 9.94 -10.23 -10.70
N VAL A 457 10.77 -9.65 -9.82
CA VAL A 457 11.70 -10.44 -8.98
C VAL A 457 10.93 -11.38 -8.06
N ARG A 458 9.87 -10.91 -7.44
CA ARG A 458 9.05 -11.72 -6.53
C ARG A 458 8.40 -12.90 -7.25
N SER A 459 7.90 -12.68 -8.46
CA SER A 459 7.36 -13.75 -9.33
C SER A 459 8.41 -14.82 -9.66
N LEU A 460 9.68 -14.43 -9.87
CA LEU A 460 10.79 -15.36 -10.08
C LEU A 460 11.05 -16.23 -8.85
N LEU A 461 11.13 -15.60 -7.67
CA LEU A 461 11.37 -16.31 -6.41
C LEU A 461 10.24 -17.29 -6.08
N ASN A 462 8.99 -16.89 -6.29
CA ASN A 462 7.82 -17.76 -6.11
C ASN A 462 7.84 -18.98 -7.07
N ALA A 463 8.25 -18.80 -8.33
CA ALA A 463 8.36 -19.89 -9.29
C ALA A 463 9.46 -20.90 -8.91
N GLN A 464 10.58 -20.44 -8.35
CA GLN A 464 11.69 -21.30 -7.89
C GLN A 464 11.29 -22.12 -6.65
N SER A 465 10.56 -21.55 -5.70
CA SER A 465 10.10 -22.25 -4.51
C SER A 465 9.14 -23.41 -4.84
N VAL A 466 8.24 -23.23 -5.80
CA VAL A 466 7.32 -24.28 -6.27
C VAL A 466 8.07 -25.44 -6.96
N SER A 467 9.14 -25.16 -7.71
CA SER A 467 9.93 -26.20 -8.39
C SER A 467 10.72 -27.07 -7.40
N THR A 468 11.25 -26.48 -6.33
CA THR A 468 12.02 -27.22 -5.30
C THR A 468 11.14 -28.11 -4.42
N ASP A 469 9.91 -27.72 -4.14
CA ASP A 469 8.96 -28.57 -3.39
C ASP A 469 8.43 -29.73 -4.24
N GLY A 470 8.27 -29.56 -5.55
CA GLY A 470 7.90 -30.62 -6.49
C GLY A 470 8.93 -31.75 -6.56
N GLU A 471 10.23 -31.41 -6.48
CA GLU A 471 11.32 -32.39 -6.49
C GLU A 471 11.45 -33.17 -5.18
N ARG A 472 11.08 -32.59 -4.04
CA ARG A 472 11.11 -33.27 -2.73
C ARG A 472 10.02 -34.33 -2.57
N HIS A 473 8.88 -34.17 -3.24
CA HIS A 473 7.75 -35.12 -3.18
C HIS A 473 7.80 -36.22 -4.26
N GLY A 474 8.75 -36.16 -5.20
CA GLY A 474 8.89 -37.06 -6.35
C GLY A 474 9.84 -38.25 -6.17
N ARG A 475 10.43 -38.52 -5.00
CA ARG A 475 11.25 -39.74 -4.79
C ARG A 475 10.36 -40.93 -4.45
N PRO A 476 10.24 -41.95 -5.34
CA PRO A 476 9.54 -43.17 -5.01
C PRO A 476 10.34 -43.97 -3.99
N ASP A 477 9.66 -44.36 -2.93
CA ASP A 477 10.16 -45.23 -1.85
C ASP A 477 10.57 -46.57 -2.46
N ASN A 478 11.87 -46.79 -2.60
CA ASN A 478 12.40 -47.97 -3.29
C ASN A 478 12.79 -49.07 -2.28
N LYS A 479 11.93 -50.07 -2.17
CA LYS A 479 12.19 -51.47 -1.78
C LYS A 479 12.57 -51.74 -0.33
N ARG A 480 11.60 -52.17 0.45
CA ARG A 480 11.84 -53.13 1.54
C ARG A 480 12.21 -54.51 0.96
N PRO A 481 13.28 -55.18 1.44
CA PRO A 481 13.51 -56.59 1.10
C PRO A 481 12.53 -57.48 1.84
N GLN A 482 11.95 -58.45 1.15
CA GLN A 482 11.11 -59.51 1.73
C GLN A 482 11.98 -60.45 2.61
N PRO A 483 11.48 -60.93 3.74
CA PRO A 483 12.16 -62.01 4.49
C PRO A 483 11.99 -63.34 3.80
N THR A 484 13.10 -64.01 3.47
CA THR A 484 13.14 -65.40 3.02
C THR A 484 12.77 -66.31 4.17
N SER A 485 11.79 -67.16 3.93
CA SER A 485 11.40 -68.30 4.74
C SER A 485 12.53 -69.32 4.84
N ARG A 486 12.87 -69.72 6.06
CA ARG A 486 13.15 -71.13 6.52
C ARG A 486 12.73 -71.27 7.98
#